data_8431638fc24e7e1a6b3269edf2f096ee
#
_entry.id   8431638fc24e7e1a6b3269edf2f096ee
#
_cell.length_a   1.000
_cell.length_b   1.000
_cell.length_c   1.000
_cell.angle_alpha   90.00
_cell.angle_beta   90.00
_cell.angle_gamma   90.00
#
_symmetry.space_group_name_H-M   'P 1'
#
loop_
_entity.id
_entity.type
_entity.pdbx_description
1 polymer ?
#
loop_
_entity_poly.entity_id
_entity_poly.type
_entity_poly.pdbx_seq_one_letter_code
_entity_poly.pdbx_strand_id
1 'polypeptide(L)'
;GPRTYVVNTWWERRSAEEQRKANEENRQKLMKVFADAKAYYDAKQADRAIDLDQRWEAMLGLFDGSKKLYVHADDKRQLEQAIDTAQEYGFDLVLMGARDAWRIADELAELNVPVVFGSPYGLPGRDDEGYDQDFSSPARLAEAGVNFAISYPGYWDVRNLPFAAGNAVAFGLDQQ
;
A
#
# COMPACT_ATOMS: atom_id res chain seq x y z
N GLY A 1 7.79 -14.08 -10.69
CA GLY A 1 7.11 -12.87 -10.27
C GLY A 1 6.19 -13.16 -9.09
N PRO A 2 5.92 -12.21 -8.19
CA PRO A 2 5.04 -12.45 -7.05
C PRO A 2 3.64 -12.81 -7.57
N ARG A 3 3.10 -13.94 -7.12
CA ARG A 3 1.73 -14.32 -7.44
C ARG A 3 0.79 -13.53 -6.53
N THR A 4 0.18 -12.50 -7.07
CA THR A 4 -0.94 -11.83 -6.40
C THR A 4 -2.16 -12.72 -6.52
N TYR A 5 -2.59 -13.34 -5.42
CA TYR A 5 -3.83 -14.10 -5.40
C TYR A 5 -4.99 -13.12 -5.15
N VAL A 6 -5.58 -12.61 -6.22
CA VAL A 6 -6.89 -11.98 -6.16
C VAL A 6 -7.91 -13.07 -6.37
N VAL A 7 -8.47 -13.60 -5.30
CA VAL A 7 -9.64 -14.49 -5.39
C VAL A 7 -10.87 -13.60 -5.49
N ASN A 8 -11.22 -13.22 -6.72
CA ASN A 8 -12.45 -12.50 -7.01
C ASN A 8 -13.55 -13.50 -7.33
N THR A 9 -14.13 -14.08 -6.29
CA THR A 9 -15.37 -14.86 -6.42
C THR A 9 -16.57 -13.95 -6.18
N TRP A 10 -16.93 -13.18 -7.20
CA TRP A 10 -18.03 -12.19 -7.14
C TRP A 10 -19.43 -12.83 -7.00
N TRP A 11 -19.57 -14.14 -7.08
CA TRP A 11 -20.84 -14.86 -6.85
C TRP A 11 -21.04 -15.33 -5.41
N GLU A 12 -20.03 -15.34 -4.56
CA GLU A 12 -20.18 -15.64 -3.15
C GLU A 12 -20.27 -14.35 -2.36
N ARG A 13 -21.50 -13.85 -2.14
CA ARG A 13 -21.73 -12.76 -1.19
C ARG A 13 -21.54 -13.29 0.23
N ARG A 14 -20.32 -13.20 0.72
CA ARG A 14 -20.03 -13.41 2.14
C ARG A 14 -20.72 -12.30 2.94
N SER A 15 -21.29 -12.67 4.08
CA SER A 15 -21.79 -11.68 5.03
C SER A 15 -20.65 -10.75 5.49
N ALA A 16 -20.99 -9.56 5.97
CA ALA A 16 -19.97 -8.62 6.47
C ALA A 16 -19.18 -9.23 7.64
N GLU A 17 -19.77 -10.12 8.42
CA GLU A 17 -19.11 -10.82 9.51
C GLU A 17 -18.11 -11.88 9.00
N GLU A 18 -18.50 -12.68 8.02
CA GLU A 18 -17.61 -13.64 7.36
C GLU A 18 -16.42 -12.96 6.67
N GLN A 19 -16.66 -11.79 6.05
CA GLN A 19 -15.59 -10.99 5.44
C GLN A 19 -14.62 -10.48 6.50
N ARG A 20 -15.11 -9.94 7.62
CA ARG A 20 -14.27 -9.48 8.73
C ARG A 20 -13.43 -10.60 9.32
N LYS A 21 -14.05 -11.76 9.55
CA LYS A 21 -13.36 -12.94 10.07
C LYS A 21 -12.26 -13.41 9.12
N ALA A 22 -12.57 -13.53 7.83
CA ALA A 22 -11.59 -13.92 6.81
C ALA A 22 -10.44 -12.92 6.70
N ASN A 23 -10.73 -11.62 6.77
CA ASN A 23 -9.71 -10.57 6.76
C ASN A 23 -8.79 -10.66 7.99
N GLU A 24 -9.37 -10.87 9.18
CA GLU A 24 -8.58 -11.03 10.40
C GLU A 24 -7.71 -12.30 10.38
N GLU A 25 -8.24 -13.43 9.90
CA GLU A 25 -7.46 -14.65 9.72
C GLU A 25 -6.30 -14.46 8.73
N ASN A 26 -6.52 -13.73 7.64
CA ASN A 26 -5.48 -13.43 6.67
C ASN A 26 -4.43 -12.47 7.25
N ARG A 27 -4.87 -11.48 8.02
CA ARG A 27 -3.95 -10.57 8.73
C ARG A 27 -3.06 -11.36 9.70
N GLN A 28 -3.64 -12.23 10.51
CA GLN A 28 -2.88 -13.06 11.47
C GLN A 28 -1.87 -13.97 10.77
N LYS A 29 -2.24 -14.55 9.62
CA LYS A 29 -1.31 -15.33 8.79
C LYS A 29 -0.13 -14.49 8.30
N LEU A 30 -0.41 -13.27 7.84
CA LEU A 30 0.62 -12.34 7.37
C LEU A 30 1.56 -11.92 8.50
N MET A 31 1.01 -11.55 9.66
CA MET A 31 1.78 -11.18 10.84
C MET A 31 2.67 -12.33 11.31
N LYS A 32 2.13 -13.57 11.28
CA LYS A 32 2.93 -14.76 11.58
C LYS A 32 4.11 -14.92 10.62
N VAL A 33 3.92 -14.69 9.33
CA VAL A 33 5.01 -14.74 8.33
C VAL A 33 6.09 -13.71 8.67
N PHE A 34 5.74 -12.48 9.01
CA PHE A 34 6.72 -11.46 9.41
C PHE A 34 7.43 -11.82 10.71
N ALA A 35 6.71 -12.36 11.71
CA ALA A 35 7.30 -12.80 12.95
C ALA A 35 8.31 -13.96 12.75
N ASP A 36 7.93 -14.97 11.95
CA ASP A 36 8.80 -16.10 11.63
C ASP A 36 10.06 -15.63 10.85
N ALA A 37 9.89 -14.72 9.88
CA ALA A 37 10.99 -14.13 9.12
C ALA A 37 11.92 -13.29 10.02
N LYS A 38 11.35 -12.53 10.97
CA LYS A 38 12.12 -11.74 11.94
C LYS A 38 12.95 -12.66 12.86
N ALA A 39 12.34 -13.72 13.35
CA ALA A 39 13.03 -14.70 14.18
C ALA A 39 14.21 -15.35 13.43
N TYR A 40 14.04 -15.64 12.13
CA TYR A 40 15.12 -16.14 11.28
C TYR A 40 16.23 -15.10 11.10
N TYR A 41 15.88 -13.85 10.81
CA TYR A 41 16.82 -12.74 10.70
C TYR A 41 17.64 -12.58 11.99
N ASP A 42 17.00 -12.53 13.16
CA ASP A 42 17.65 -12.38 14.45
C ASP A 42 18.58 -13.54 14.79
N ALA A 43 18.16 -14.78 14.47
CA ALA A 43 19.00 -15.96 14.66
C ALA A 43 20.27 -15.91 13.79
N LYS A 44 20.13 -15.41 12.54
CA LYS A 44 21.24 -15.24 11.61
C LYS A 44 22.21 -14.15 12.07
N GLN A 45 21.68 -13.03 12.55
CA GLN A 45 22.51 -11.95 13.12
C GLN A 45 23.27 -12.40 14.38
N ALA A 46 22.70 -13.31 15.15
CA ALA A 46 23.33 -13.90 16.32
C ALA A 46 24.28 -15.07 16.01
N ASP A 47 24.58 -15.32 14.74
CA ASP A 47 25.45 -16.43 14.25
C ASP A 47 25.03 -17.81 14.79
N ARG A 48 23.70 -18.01 14.94
CA ARG A 48 23.15 -19.29 15.38
C ARG A 48 23.12 -20.27 14.21
N ALA A 49 23.39 -21.54 14.50
CA ALA A 49 23.22 -22.61 13.52
C ALA A 49 21.73 -22.78 13.21
N ILE A 50 21.33 -22.41 12.01
CA ILE A 50 19.96 -22.53 11.48
C ILE A 50 20.01 -23.13 10.08
N ASP A 51 19.01 -23.94 9.75
CA ASP A 51 18.85 -24.45 8.41
C ASP A 51 18.50 -23.32 7.43
N LEU A 52 19.07 -23.39 6.23
CA LEU A 52 18.81 -22.41 5.17
C LEU A 52 17.36 -22.54 4.69
N ASP A 53 16.58 -21.47 4.84
CA ASP A 53 15.24 -21.36 4.26
C ASP A 53 15.19 -20.19 3.25
N GLN A 54 15.08 -20.53 1.95
CA GLN A 54 15.08 -19.55 0.87
C GLN A 54 13.94 -18.51 0.97
N ARG A 55 12.83 -18.85 1.62
CA ARG A 55 11.70 -17.91 1.83
C ARG A 55 12.15 -16.77 2.75
N TRP A 56 12.79 -17.12 3.85
CA TRP A 56 13.27 -16.14 4.82
C TRP A 56 14.50 -15.41 4.32
N GLU A 57 15.39 -16.07 3.59
CA GLU A 57 16.52 -15.40 2.94
C GLU A 57 16.06 -14.28 1.99
N ALA A 58 14.97 -14.50 1.26
CA ALA A 58 14.42 -13.48 0.38
C ALA A 58 13.86 -12.26 1.13
N MET A 59 13.51 -12.40 2.42
CA MET A 59 12.94 -11.35 3.25
C MET A 59 13.96 -10.59 4.11
N LEU A 60 15.20 -11.05 4.21
CA LEU A 60 16.22 -10.41 5.07
C LEU A 60 16.37 -8.92 4.78
N GLY A 61 16.34 -8.54 3.50
CA GLY A 61 16.48 -7.15 3.09
C GLY A 61 15.34 -6.21 3.55
N LEU A 62 14.23 -6.74 4.05
CA LEU A 62 13.20 -5.91 4.69
C LEU A 62 13.64 -5.46 6.08
N PHE A 63 14.40 -6.29 6.80
CA PHE A 63 14.83 -6.02 8.17
C PHE A 63 16.16 -5.24 8.26
N ASP A 64 16.99 -5.29 7.20
CA ASP A 64 18.24 -4.53 7.13
C ASP A 64 18.09 -3.21 6.33
N GLY A 65 16.89 -2.94 5.81
CA GLY A 65 16.57 -1.72 5.04
C GLY A 65 17.08 -1.73 3.59
N SER A 66 17.65 -2.85 3.11
CA SER A 66 18.10 -2.94 1.70
C SER A 66 16.95 -3.15 0.71
N LYS A 67 15.75 -3.49 1.20
CA LYS A 67 14.53 -3.66 0.41
C LYS A 67 13.37 -2.88 1.00
N LYS A 68 12.51 -2.38 0.13
CA LYS A 68 11.25 -1.72 0.50
C LYS A 68 10.09 -2.71 0.51
N LEU A 69 9.15 -2.49 1.42
CA LEU A 69 7.88 -3.19 1.47
C LEU A 69 6.84 -2.40 0.66
N TYR A 70 6.36 -2.98 -0.43
CA TYR A 70 5.28 -2.39 -1.23
C TYR A 70 3.94 -3.02 -0.83
N VAL A 71 3.01 -2.20 -0.34
CA VAL A 71 1.69 -2.63 0.09
C VAL A 71 0.60 -2.02 -0.76
N HIS A 72 -0.21 -2.84 -1.43
CA HIS A 72 -1.43 -2.40 -2.08
C HIS A 72 -2.55 -2.24 -1.06
N ALA A 73 -3.01 -1.02 -0.88
CA ALA A 73 -4.10 -0.69 0.02
C ALA A 73 -4.83 0.56 -0.50
N ASP A 74 -6.15 0.54 -0.50
CA ASP A 74 -6.97 1.64 -1.00
C ASP A 74 -7.81 2.30 0.11
N ASP A 75 -8.29 1.51 1.06
CA ASP A 75 -9.12 1.97 2.17
C ASP A 75 -8.25 2.53 3.30
N LYS A 76 -8.69 3.62 3.96
CA LYS A 76 -8.00 4.27 5.06
C LYS A 76 -7.50 3.30 6.13
N ARG A 77 -8.35 2.34 6.55
CA ARG A 77 -7.98 1.36 7.59
C ARG A 77 -6.87 0.42 7.14
N GLN A 78 -6.86 0.06 5.87
CA GLN A 78 -5.80 -0.78 5.31
C GLN A 78 -4.47 -0.01 5.24
N LEU A 79 -4.52 1.28 4.90
CA LEU A 79 -3.37 2.17 4.90
C LEU A 79 -2.78 2.30 6.31
N GLU A 80 -3.62 2.62 7.30
CA GLU A 80 -3.21 2.70 8.71
C GLU A 80 -2.60 1.37 9.20
N GLN A 81 -3.22 0.23 8.89
CA GLN A 81 -2.67 -1.09 9.25
C GLN A 81 -1.31 -1.38 8.58
N ALA A 82 -1.11 -0.93 7.34
CA ALA A 82 0.17 -1.08 6.65
C ALA A 82 1.26 -0.22 7.33
N ILE A 83 0.91 1.00 7.73
CA ILE A 83 1.79 1.92 8.46
C ILE A 83 2.16 1.31 9.81
N ASP A 84 1.18 0.89 10.61
CA ASP A 84 1.40 0.26 11.92
C ASP A 84 2.34 -0.95 11.81
N THR A 85 2.09 -1.82 10.82
CA THR A 85 2.93 -3.00 10.57
C THR A 85 4.36 -2.61 10.19
N ALA A 86 4.51 -1.62 9.31
CA ALA A 86 5.83 -1.16 8.90
C ALA A 86 6.61 -0.54 10.07
N GLN A 87 5.94 0.22 10.93
CA GLN A 87 6.54 0.78 12.13
C GLN A 87 6.95 -0.30 13.13
N GLU A 88 6.08 -1.31 13.36
CA GLU A 88 6.36 -2.43 14.28
C GLU A 88 7.64 -3.18 13.92
N TYR A 89 7.86 -3.43 12.61
CA TYR A 89 9.01 -4.19 12.12
C TYR A 89 10.17 -3.34 11.63
N GLY A 90 10.01 -2.02 11.55
CA GLY A 90 11.01 -1.09 11.02
C GLY A 90 11.18 -1.18 9.50
N PHE A 91 10.12 -1.49 8.75
CA PHE A 91 10.18 -1.62 7.31
C PHE A 91 10.12 -0.27 6.61
N ASP A 92 10.89 -0.14 5.54
CA ASP A 92 10.78 0.98 4.59
C ASP A 92 9.55 0.73 3.68
N LEU A 93 8.44 1.41 4.00
CA LEU A 93 7.12 1.21 3.40
C LEU A 93 6.92 2.08 2.17
N VAL A 94 6.28 1.54 1.15
CA VAL A 94 5.69 2.25 0.02
C VAL A 94 4.24 1.81 -0.14
N LEU A 95 3.31 2.74 -0.10
CA LEU A 95 1.89 2.46 -0.34
C LEU A 95 1.57 2.53 -1.83
N MET A 96 0.78 1.58 -2.32
CA MET A 96 0.36 1.50 -3.71
C MET A 96 -1.17 1.47 -3.82
N GLY A 97 -1.71 2.12 -4.85
CA GLY A 97 -3.15 2.37 -4.97
C GLY A 97 -3.53 3.58 -4.15
N ALA A 98 -3.69 3.40 -2.86
CA ALA A 98 -3.78 4.41 -1.83
C ALA A 98 -4.88 5.46 -2.11
N ARG A 99 -6.06 5.01 -2.55
CA ARG A 99 -7.18 5.89 -2.90
C ARG A 99 -7.58 6.83 -1.76
N ASP A 100 -7.59 6.32 -0.51
CA ASP A 100 -7.94 7.10 0.68
C ASP A 100 -6.74 7.85 1.29
N ALA A 101 -5.57 7.87 0.66
CA ALA A 101 -4.35 8.49 1.21
C ALA A 101 -4.53 9.98 1.57
N TRP A 102 -5.38 10.70 0.83
CA TRP A 102 -5.71 12.09 1.11
C TRP A 102 -6.32 12.30 2.51
N ARG A 103 -6.95 11.28 3.10
CA ARG A 103 -7.55 11.32 4.44
C ARG A 103 -6.50 11.27 5.58
N ILE A 104 -5.29 10.84 5.25
CA ILE A 104 -4.17 10.69 6.18
C ILE A 104 -2.89 11.34 5.60
N ALA A 105 -3.05 12.33 4.73
CA ALA A 105 -1.94 12.93 4.01
C ALA A 105 -0.90 13.56 4.95
N ASP A 106 -1.33 14.24 6.00
CA ASP A 106 -0.44 14.83 7.00
C ASP A 106 0.39 13.75 7.72
N GLU A 107 -0.23 12.64 8.11
CA GLU A 107 0.46 11.50 8.73
C GLU A 107 1.48 10.86 7.78
N LEU A 108 1.12 10.68 6.50
CA LEU A 108 2.02 10.16 5.48
C LEU A 108 3.23 11.05 5.26
N ALA A 109 3.03 12.37 5.27
CA ALA A 109 4.10 13.35 5.16
C ALA A 109 5.01 13.34 6.40
N GLU A 110 4.44 13.34 7.61
CA GLU A 110 5.19 13.28 8.87
C GLU A 110 6.06 12.01 8.96
N LEU A 111 5.51 10.87 8.57
CA LEU A 111 6.20 9.58 8.58
C LEU A 111 7.10 9.37 7.36
N ASN A 112 7.12 10.30 6.38
CA ASN A 112 7.83 10.18 5.12
C ASN A 112 7.49 8.88 4.34
N VAL A 113 6.23 8.44 4.39
CA VAL A 113 5.77 7.26 3.67
C VAL A 113 5.42 7.64 2.22
N PRO A 114 6.16 7.18 1.22
CA PRO A 114 5.87 7.49 -0.17
C PRO A 114 4.66 6.72 -0.68
N VAL A 115 3.96 7.33 -1.63
CA VAL A 115 2.73 6.83 -2.22
C VAL A 115 2.88 6.67 -3.73
N VAL A 116 2.58 5.49 -4.25
CA VAL A 116 2.32 5.29 -5.68
C VAL A 116 0.80 5.34 -5.85
N PHE A 117 0.29 6.56 -6.06
CA PHE A 117 -1.14 6.80 -6.18
C PHE A 117 -1.69 6.12 -7.43
N GLY A 118 -2.82 5.45 -7.27
CA GLY A 118 -3.52 4.81 -8.37
C GLY A 118 -4.06 5.82 -9.38
N SER A 119 -4.90 5.38 -10.28
CA SER A 119 -5.52 6.26 -11.27
C SER A 119 -6.34 7.36 -10.59
N PRO A 120 -6.18 8.65 -10.97
CA PRO A 120 -7.05 9.72 -10.52
C PRO A 120 -8.44 9.69 -11.19
N TYR A 121 -8.70 8.69 -12.01
CA TYR A 121 -9.99 8.50 -12.66
C TYR A 121 -10.82 7.50 -11.87
N GLY A 122 -11.67 8.01 -10.99
CA GLY A 122 -12.61 7.22 -10.23
C GLY A 122 -13.94 7.94 -10.09
N LEU A 123 -15.00 7.17 -9.86
CA LEU A 123 -16.26 7.71 -9.38
C LEU A 123 -16.28 7.60 -7.86
N PRO A 124 -17.03 8.51 -7.18
CA PRO A 124 -17.21 8.40 -5.74
C PRO A 124 -17.67 6.99 -5.36
N GLY A 125 -16.97 6.37 -4.42
CA GLY A 125 -17.30 5.04 -3.92
C GLY A 125 -18.17 5.07 -2.69
N ARG A 126 -18.32 6.26 -2.09
CA ARG A 126 -19.07 6.49 -0.86
C ARG A 126 -19.91 7.76 -1.00
N ASP A 127 -21.01 7.82 -0.28
CA ASP A 127 -21.96 8.95 -0.31
C ASP A 127 -21.37 10.27 0.25
N ASP A 128 -20.29 10.18 1.03
CA ASP A 128 -19.57 11.32 1.61
C ASP A 128 -18.42 11.85 0.74
N GLU A 129 -18.17 11.24 -0.41
CA GLU A 129 -17.13 11.65 -1.34
C GLU A 129 -17.64 12.65 -2.37
N GLY A 130 -16.89 13.73 -2.58
CA GLY A 130 -17.12 14.65 -3.68
C GLY A 130 -16.92 13.97 -5.05
N TYR A 131 -17.61 14.44 -6.07
CA TYR A 131 -17.50 13.89 -7.43
C TYR A 131 -16.07 14.00 -8.00
N ASP A 132 -15.30 14.94 -7.51
CA ASP A 132 -13.94 15.27 -7.92
C ASP A 132 -12.87 14.71 -6.98
N GLN A 133 -13.25 13.87 -6.02
CA GLN A 133 -12.37 13.40 -4.97
C GLN A 133 -11.11 12.72 -5.51
N ASP A 134 -11.26 11.77 -6.41
CA ASP A 134 -10.12 11.03 -6.97
C ASP A 134 -9.23 11.94 -7.82
N PHE A 135 -9.81 12.93 -8.51
CA PHE A 135 -9.08 13.90 -9.33
C PHE A 135 -8.27 14.90 -8.51
N SER A 136 -8.79 15.32 -7.35
CA SER A 136 -8.16 16.31 -6.46
C SER A 136 -7.20 15.67 -5.44
N SER A 137 -7.23 14.35 -5.26
CA SER A 137 -6.38 13.64 -4.30
C SER A 137 -4.88 13.89 -4.51
N PRO A 138 -4.33 13.90 -5.74
CA PRO A 138 -2.91 14.22 -5.95
C PRO A 138 -2.53 15.62 -5.47
N ALA A 139 -3.40 16.62 -5.66
CA ALA A 139 -3.16 17.98 -5.18
C ALA A 139 -3.10 18.04 -3.65
N ARG A 140 -4.00 17.32 -2.96
CA ARG A 140 -4.01 17.23 -1.49
C ARG A 140 -2.77 16.55 -0.94
N LEU A 141 -2.29 15.49 -1.61
CA LEU A 141 -1.03 14.83 -1.24
C LEU A 141 0.17 15.77 -1.40
N ALA A 142 0.21 16.53 -2.50
CA ALA A 142 1.26 17.52 -2.73
C ALA A 142 1.23 18.66 -1.70
N GLU A 143 0.04 19.18 -1.38
CA GLU A 143 -0.16 20.25 -0.38
C GLU A 143 0.31 19.80 1.01
N ALA A 144 0.07 18.57 1.39
CA ALA A 144 0.56 17.98 2.64
C ALA A 144 2.06 17.67 2.62
N GLY A 145 2.72 17.73 1.47
CA GLY A 145 4.15 17.41 1.33
C GLY A 145 4.47 15.93 1.20
N VAL A 146 3.48 15.10 0.86
CA VAL A 146 3.71 13.67 0.62
C VAL A 146 4.53 13.46 -0.64
N ASN A 147 5.56 12.63 -0.57
CA ASN A 147 6.29 12.18 -1.75
C ASN A 147 5.45 11.13 -2.48
N PHE A 148 4.96 11.44 -3.68
CA PHE A 148 4.12 10.52 -4.42
C PHE A 148 4.43 10.49 -5.91
N ALA A 149 4.01 9.40 -6.56
CA ALA A 149 3.99 9.26 -8.01
C ALA A 149 2.58 8.84 -8.44
N ILE A 150 2.13 9.31 -9.61
CA ILE A 150 0.88 8.85 -10.20
C ILE A 150 1.17 7.61 -11.04
N SER A 151 0.37 6.56 -10.85
CA SER A 151 0.39 5.35 -11.68
C SER A 151 -0.90 5.21 -12.47
N TYR A 152 -0.87 4.38 -13.48
CA TYR A 152 -2.05 4.07 -14.27
C TYR A 152 -2.19 2.56 -14.39
N PRO A 153 -3.32 1.96 -13.99
CA PRO A 153 -3.52 0.52 -14.05
C PRO A 153 -3.71 0.05 -15.50
N GLY A 154 -3.14 -1.11 -15.80
CA GLY A 154 -3.35 -1.77 -17.08
C GLY A 154 -2.25 -1.50 -18.12
N TYR A 155 -1.84 -2.59 -18.79
CA TYR A 155 -0.77 -2.55 -19.77
C TYR A 155 -1.11 -1.69 -21.00
N TRP A 156 -2.36 -1.75 -21.46
CA TRP A 156 -2.81 -1.02 -22.64
C TRP A 156 -3.08 0.46 -22.37
N ASP A 157 -3.41 0.79 -21.14
CA ASP A 157 -3.88 2.11 -20.75
C ASP A 157 -2.77 3.00 -20.19
N VAL A 158 -1.56 2.46 -19.97
CA VAL A 158 -0.42 3.21 -19.44
C VAL A 158 -0.04 4.42 -20.31
N ARG A 159 -0.34 4.40 -21.59
CA ARG A 159 -0.20 5.54 -22.51
C ARG A 159 -1.03 6.77 -22.09
N ASN A 160 -2.05 6.56 -21.24
CA ASN A 160 -2.90 7.63 -20.73
C ASN A 160 -2.31 8.31 -19.48
N LEU A 161 -1.18 7.84 -18.97
CA LEU A 161 -0.53 8.40 -17.77
C LEU A 161 -0.27 9.92 -17.87
N PRO A 162 0.19 10.48 -19.01
CA PRO A 162 0.36 11.93 -19.13
C PRO A 162 -0.96 12.69 -19.01
N PHE A 163 -2.06 12.12 -19.49
CA PHE A 163 -3.40 12.73 -19.34
C PHE A 163 -3.89 12.67 -17.90
N ALA A 164 -3.57 11.58 -17.18
CA ALA A 164 -3.88 11.46 -15.76
C ALA A 164 -3.14 12.54 -14.95
N ALA A 165 -1.87 12.77 -15.23
CA ALA A 165 -1.09 13.83 -14.61
C ALA A 165 -1.65 15.23 -14.96
N GLY A 166 -1.99 15.47 -16.24
CA GLY A 166 -2.61 16.72 -16.69
C GLY A 166 -3.95 16.99 -16.03
N ASN A 167 -4.74 15.94 -15.79
CA ASN A 167 -6.00 16.05 -15.04
C ASN A 167 -5.76 16.46 -13.59
N ALA A 168 -4.79 15.84 -12.92
CA ALA A 168 -4.44 16.22 -11.55
C ALA A 168 -4.07 17.71 -11.46
N VAL A 169 -3.37 18.25 -12.46
CA VAL A 169 -3.07 19.69 -12.56
C VAL A 169 -4.35 20.51 -12.71
N ALA A 170 -5.30 20.09 -13.53
CA ALA A 170 -6.58 20.79 -13.69
C ALA A 170 -7.40 20.83 -12.38
N PHE A 171 -7.14 19.90 -11.46
CA PHE A 171 -7.77 19.81 -10.13
C PHE A 171 -6.87 20.27 -8.98
N GLY A 172 -5.85 21.09 -9.27
CA GLY A 172 -5.10 21.85 -8.26
C GLY A 172 -3.68 21.38 -8.00
N LEU A 173 -3.19 20.33 -8.69
CA LEU A 173 -1.77 19.97 -8.57
C LEU A 173 -0.91 20.98 -9.30
N ASP A 174 0.10 21.54 -8.63
CA ASP A 174 1.04 22.46 -9.25
C ASP A 174 1.89 21.79 -10.34
N GLN A 175 2.12 22.51 -11.44
CA GLN A 175 3.09 22.12 -12.46
C GLN A 175 4.51 22.41 -11.92
N GLN A 176 5.26 21.37 -11.64
CA GLN A 176 6.69 21.47 -11.36
C GLN A 176 7.51 21.07 -12.57
#